data_fb92bba46eec055a80663196971cd862
#
_entry.id   fb92bba46eec055a80663196971cd862
#
_cell.length_a   1.000
_cell.length_b   1.000
_cell.length_c   1.000
_cell.angle_alpha   90.00
_cell.angle_beta   90.00
_cell.angle_gamma   90.00
#
_symmetry.space_group_name_H-M   'P 1'
#
loop_
_entity.id
_entity.type
_entity.pdbx_description
1 polymer ?
#
loop_
_entity_poly.entity_id
_entity_poly.type
_entity_poly.pdbx_seq_one_letter_code
_entity_poly.pdbx_strand_id
1 'polypeptide(L)'
;MAPVGSRESLAAAIQAGADSIYFGIENLNMRARSANTFTIDDLREIARTCDEHGMKSYLTVNTIIYDKDIPLMHTIVDAAKEAGISAVIAADVAVMNYARQIGQEVHLSTQLNISNAESLKFYAQFADVVVLARELNLEQVAEIYRQIQEEHICGPSGEQLRIEMFCHGALCMAVSGKCYLSLHAVSYTHLRAHETCADL
;
A
#
# COMPACT_ATOMS: atom_id res chain seq x y z
N MET A 1 -8.15 4.80 6.55
CA MET A 1 -6.71 4.95 6.20
C MET A 1 -6.49 6.18 5.35
N ALA A 2 -5.49 7.03 5.69
CA ALA A 2 -5.21 8.29 5.01
C ALA A 2 -3.84 8.28 4.31
N PRO A 3 -3.71 8.89 3.10
CA PRO A 3 -2.43 9.04 2.42
C PRO A 3 -1.61 10.17 3.08
N VAL A 4 -0.34 9.91 3.36
CA VAL A 4 0.58 10.87 3.94
C VAL A 4 1.82 11.00 3.07
N GLY A 5 2.13 12.21 2.61
CA GLY A 5 3.29 12.50 1.79
C GLY A 5 4.20 13.59 2.36
N SER A 6 3.79 14.21 3.50
CA SER A 6 4.55 15.24 4.18
C SER A 6 4.17 15.30 5.67
N ARG A 7 4.91 16.04 6.47
CA ARG A 7 4.61 16.24 7.90
C ARG A 7 3.29 16.98 8.11
N GLU A 8 2.93 17.89 7.22
CA GLU A 8 1.66 18.61 7.22
C GLU A 8 0.48 17.67 6.97
N SER A 9 0.62 16.74 6.01
CA SER A 9 -0.43 15.73 5.74
C SER A 9 -0.53 14.69 6.87
N LEU A 10 0.56 14.39 7.57
CA LEU A 10 0.52 13.57 8.79
C LEU A 10 -0.27 14.28 9.89
N ALA A 11 0.04 15.54 10.14
CA ALA A 11 -0.70 16.34 11.13
C ALA A 11 -2.20 16.43 10.79
N ALA A 12 -2.53 16.65 9.51
CA ALA A 12 -3.91 16.68 9.05
C ALA A 12 -4.62 15.33 9.23
N ALA A 13 -3.95 14.21 8.97
CA ALA A 13 -4.50 12.87 9.20
C ALA A 13 -4.81 12.61 10.68
N ILE A 14 -3.91 13.04 11.58
CA ILE A 14 -4.11 12.97 13.04
C ILE A 14 -5.32 13.80 13.46
N GLN A 15 -5.38 15.06 13.02
CA GLN A 15 -6.50 15.96 13.35
C GLN A 15 -7.85 15.46 12.83
N ALA A 16 -7.84 14.77 11.68
CA ALA A 16 -9.03 14.17 11.10
C ALA A 16 -9.46 12.87 11.78
N GLY A 17 -8.68 12.36 12.76
CA GLY A 17 -8.98 11.12 13.46
C GLY A 17 -8.82 9.87 12.60
N ALA A 18 -7.82 9.84 11.73
CA ALA A 18 -7.54 8.65 10.92
C ALA A 18 -7.07 7.49 11.80
N ASP A 19 -7.58 6.27 11.56
CA ASP A 19 -7.15 5.06 12.27
C ASP A 19 -5.82 4.53 11.77
N SER A 20 -5.43 4.91 10.56
CA SER A 20 -4.18 4.48 9.95
C SER A 20 -3.73 5.41 8.84
N ILE A 21 -2.44 5.39 8.55
CA ILE A 21 -1.83 6.12 7.45
C ILE A 21 -1.04 5.18 6.53
N TYR A 22 -0.85 5.58 5.27
CA TYR A 22 0.13 4.98 4.39
C TYR A 22 1.01 6.05 3.73
N PHE A 23 2.28 5.74 3.57
CA PHE A 23 3.28 6.66 3.06
C PHE A 23 4.40 5.92 2.34
N GLY A 24 5.19 6.63 1.53
CA GLY A 24 6.36 6.10 0.86
C GLY A 24 7.62 6.82 1.32
N ILE A 25 8.74 6.12 1.23
CA ILE A 25 10.08 6.68 1.45
C ILE A 25 10.97 6.37 0.25
N GLU A 26 12.02 7.14 0.07
CA GLU A 26 13.02 6.92 -0.98
C GLU A 26 12.39 6.71 -2.37
N ASN A 27 13.00 5.86 -3.20
CA ASN A 27 12.62 5.66 -4.59
C ASN A 27 11.83 4.37 -4.89
N LEU A 28 11.50 3.56 -3.87
CA LEU A 28 10.83 2.27 -4.08
C LEU A 28 9.30 2.31 -3.84
N ASN A 29 8.69 3.44 -4.16
CA ASN A 29 7.24 3.60 -4.11
C ASN A 29 6.74 4.38 -5.33
N MET A 30 5.45 4.25 -5.68
CA MET A 30 4.85 4.91 -6.84
C MET A 30 4.76 6.44 -6.73
N ARG A 31 5.21 7.03 -5.63
CA ARG A 31 5.27 8.48 -5.41
C ARG A 31 6.70 9.00 -5.25
N ALA A 32 7.70 8.23 -5.61
CA ALA A 32 9.12 8.49 -5.39
C ALA A 32 9.64 9.86 -5.92
N ARG A 33 8.91 10.50 -6.81
CA ARG A 33 9.27 11.82 -7.38
C ARG A 33 8.46 13.00 -6.83
N SER A 34 7.67 12.80 -5.76
CA SER A 34 7.04 13.94 -5.11
C SER A 34 8.08 14.77 -4.35
N ALA A 35 7.91 16.09 -4.32
CA ALA A 35 8.91 17.04 -3.80
C ALA A 35 9.22 16.90 -2.29
N ASN A 36 8.40 16.15 -1.55
CA ASN A 36 8.51 15.96 -0.11
C ASN A 36 8.42 14.46 0.22
N THR A 37 9.48 13.70 -0.08
CA THR A 37 9.57 12.29 0.29
C THR A 37 10.19 12.17 1.67
N PHE A 38 9.60 11.33 2.52
CA PHE A 38 10.22 10.89 3.76
C PHE A 38 11.45 10.04 3.47
N THR A 39 12.39 10.08 4.39
CA THR A 39 13.62 9.27 4.36
C THR A 39 13.52 8.08 5.31
N ILE A 40 14.51 7.19 5.26
CA ILE A 40 14.63 6.09 6.24
C ILE A 40 14.71 6.62 7.67
N ASP A 41 15.37 7.75 7.88
CA ASP A 41 15.49 8.35 9.22
C ASP A 41 14.17 8.85 9.79
N ASP A 42 13.22 9.22 8.93
CA ASP A 42 11.88 9.65 9.36
C ASP A 42 10.99 8.50 9.85
N LEU A 43 11.30 7.24 9.50
CA LEU A 43 10.46 6.08 9.83
C LEU A 43 10.17 5.95 11.33
N ARG A 44 11.20 6.09 12.16
CA ARG A 44 11.05 5.96 13.62
C ARG A 44 10.17 7.05 14.20
N GLU A 45 10.32 8.28 13.69
CA GLU A 45 9.49 9.40 14.13
C GLU A 45 8.03 9.19 13.73
N ILE A 46 7.79 8.78 12.47
CA ILE A 46 6.43 8.52 11.97
C ILE A 46 5.79 7.37 12.75
N ALA A 47 6.50 6.25 12.93
CA ALA A 47 6.00 5.09 13.68
C ALA A 47 5.60 5.48 15.11
N ARG A 48 6.50 6.19 15.81
CA ARG A 48 6.24 6.68 17.16
C ARG A 48 5.03 7.63 17.21
N THR A 49 4.96 8.58 16.29
CA THR A 49 3.84 9.53 16.23
C THR A 49 2.52 8.80 16.00
N CYS A 50 2.49 7.79 15.14
CA CYS A 50 1.30 6.96 14.93
C CYS A 50 0.91 6.21 16.20
N ASP A 51 1.87 5.59 16.87
CA ASP A 51 1.65 4.82 18.10
C ASP A 51 1.11 5.71 19.23
N GLU A 52 1.68 6.91 19.43
CA GLU A 52 1.22 7.90 20.40
C GLU A 52 -0.26 8.33 20.19
N HIS A 53 -0.76 8.23 18.95
CA HIS A 53 -2.14 8.57 18.60
C HIS A 53 -3.03 7.34 18.35
N GLY A 54 -2.55 6.13 18.67
CA GLY A 54 -3.29 4.88 18.48
C GLY A 54 -3.56 4.54 17.02
N MET A 55 -2.74 5.06 16.09
CA MET A 55 -2.87 4.87 14.65
C MET A 55 -1.90 3.78 14.15
N LYS A 56 -2.28 3.08 13.10
CA LYS A 56 -1.38 2.18 12.37
C LYS A 56 -0.63 2.91 11.26
N SER A 57 0.61 2.49 11.01
CA SER A 57 1.46 3.02 9.96
C SER A 57 1.78 1.95 8.92
N TYR A 58 1.61 2.28 7.63
CA TYR A 58 1.88 1.37 6.53
C TYR A 58 2.87 1.99 5.55
N LEU A 59 3.97 1.27 5.29
CA LEU A 59 5.00 1.72 4.37
C LEU A 59 4.76 1.12 2.98
N THR A 60 4.65 1.97 1.95
CA THR A 60 4.52 1.50 0.57
C THR A 60 5.89 1.17 -0.04
N VAL A 61 6.07 -0.09 -0.44
CA VAL A 61 7.17 -0.61 -1.25
C VAL A 61 6.55 -1.34 -2.44
N ASN A 62 5.85 -0.58 -3.28
CA ASN A 62 4.91 -1.10 -4.25
C ASN A 62 5.27 -0.78 -5.71
N THR A 63 6.53 -0.55 -6.00
CA THR A 63 7.08 -0.50 -7.36
C THR A 63 7.60 -1.86 -7.80
N ILE A 64 7.94 -1.98 -9.08
CA ILE A 64 8.72 -3.13 -9.58
C ILE A 64 10.13 -3.04 -9.01
N ILE A 65 10.64 -4.15 -8.51
CA ILE A 65 11.98 -4.27 -7.94
C ILE A 65 12.89 -4.95 -8.97
N TYR A 66 13.93 -4.26 -9.39
CA TYR A 66 14.97 -4.83 -10.23
C TYR A 66 16.12 -5.37 -9.37
N ASP A 67 16.94 -6.26 -9.90
CA ASP A 67 18.08 -6.85 -9.16
C ASP A 67 18.98 -5.82 -8.48
N LYS A 68 19.21 -4.69 -9.15
CA LYS A 68 19.98 -3.55 -8.58
C LYS A 68 19.33 -2.89 -7.37
N ASP A 69 18.01 -3.03 -7.22
CA ASP A 69 17.23 -2.38 -6.16
C ASP A 69 17.06 -3.30 -4.94
N ILE A 70 17.40 -4.59 -5.05
CA ILE A 70 17.28 -5.56 -3.96
C ILE A 70 18.02 -5.11 -2.68
N PRO A 71 19.26 -4.63 -2.71
CA PRO A 71 19.95 -4.19 -1.48
C PRO A 71 19.23 -3.02 -0.79
N LEU A 72 18.74 -2.05 -1.57
CA LEU A 72 17.97 -0.92 -1.03
C LEU A 72 16.62 -1.40 -0.47
N MET A 73 15.94 -2.30 -1.15
CA MET A 73 14.68 -2.87 -0.69
C MET A 73 14.85 -3.59 0.65
N HIS A 74 15.91 -4.40 0.83
CA HIS A 74 16.22 -5.03 2.11
C HIS A 74 16.42 -3.97 3.20
N THR A 75 17.25 -2.96 2.94
CA THR A 75 17.51 -1.87 3.90
C THR A 75 16.20 -1.17 4.33
N ILE A 76 15.31 -0.90 3.39
CA ILE A 76 14.03 -0.23 3.67
C ILE A 76 13.11 -1.11 4.51
N VAL A 77 12.99 -2.40 4.17
CA VAL A 77 12.10 -3.32 4.88
C VAL A 77 12.63 -3.63 6.28
N ASP A 78 13.96 -3.76 6.43
CA ASP A 78 14.60 -3.91 7.75
C ASP A 78 14.35 -2.68 8.63
N ALA A 79 14.57 -1.48 8.07
CA ALA A 79 14.31 -0.24 8.79
C ALA A 79 12.83 -0.07 9.20
N ALA A 80 11.90 -0.50 8.35
CA ALA A 80 10.48 -0.51 8.67
C ALA A 80 10.18 -1.45 9.86
N LYS A 81 10.77 -2.64 9.85
CA LYS A 81 10.64 -3.60 10.95
C LYS A 81 11.22 -3.05 12.26
N GLU A 82 12.42 -2.50 12.21
CA GLU A 82 13.09 -1.92 13.38
C GLU A 82 12.34 -0.70 13.94
N ALA A 83 11.75 0.11 13.07
CA ALA A 83 10.97 1.27 13.47
C ALA A 83 9.60 0.92 14.06
N GLY A 84 9.13 -0.32 13.93
CA GLY A 84 7.81 -0.75 14.39
C GLY A 84 6.67 -0.36 13.44
N ILE A 85 6.96 -0.20 12.14
CA ILE A 85 5.92 0.00 11.12
C ILE A 85 4.96 -1.20 11.11
N SER A 86 3.65 -0.92 11.11
CA SER A 86 2.62 -1.97 11.27
C SER A 86 2.64 -2.98 10.13
N ALA A 87 2.74 -2.53 8.88
CA ALA A 87 2.88 -3.41 7.71
C ALA A 87 3.55 -2.71 6.53
N VAL A 88 4.06 -3.52 5.59
CA VAL A 88 4.57 -3.07 4.30
C VAL A 88 3.54 -3.36 3.22
N ILE A 89 3.19 -2.37 2.41
CA ILE A 89 2.29 -2.51 1.26
C ILE A 89 3.15 -2.87 0.04
N ALA A 90 3.05 -4.11 -0.43
CA ALA A 90 3.89 -4.68 -1.47
C ALA A 90 3.14 -4.99 -2.77
N ALA A 91 3.84 -4.89 -3.90
CA ALA A 91 3.36 -5.31 -5.21
C ALA A 91 4.34 -6.27 -5.91
N ASP A 92 5.53 -6.42 -5.39
CA ASP A 92 6.57 -7.30 -5.94
C ASP A 92 6.80 -8.50 -5.02
N VAL A 93 6.94 -9.69 -5.60
CA VAL A 93 7.15 -10.94 -4.86
C VAL A 93 8.45 -10.92 -4.06
N ALA A 94 9.49 -10.21 -4.54
CA ALA A 94 10.75 -10.08 -3.80
C ALA A 94 10.53 -9.38 -2.45
N VAL A 95 9.72 -8.30 -2.43
CA VAL A 95 9.35 -7.60 -1.20
C VAL A 95 8.54 -8.50 -0.27
N MET A 96 7.53 -9.20 -0.83
CA MET A 96 6.66 -10.09 -0.05
C MET A 96 7.46 -11.22 0.63
N ASN A 97 8.34 -11.87 -0.12
CA ASN A 97 9.18 -12.94 0.39
C ASN A 97 10.12 -12.46 1.50
N TYR A 98 10.81 -11.34 1.25
CA TYR A 98 11.75 -10.81 2.22
C TYR A 98 11.06 -10.34 3.50
N ALA A 99 9.98 -9.57 3.39
CA ALA A 99 9.20 -9.11 4.52
C ALA A 99 8.70 -10.28 5.39
N ARG A 100 8.17 -11.34 4.76
CA ARG A 100 7.78 -12.57 5.47
C ARG A 100 8.97 -13.25 6.17
N GLN A 101 10.11 -13.33 5.49
CA GLN A 101 11.32 -13.96 6.04
C GLN A 101 11.77 -13.31 7.34
N ILE A 102 11.66 -11.98 7.44
CA ILE A 102 12.02 -11.24 8.66
C ILE A 102 10.85 -11.04 9.62
N GLY A 103 9.68 -11.58 9.32
CA GLY A 103 8.48 -11.47 10.15
C GLY A 103 7.82 -10.10 10.14
N GLN A 104 7.96 -9.33 9.04
CA GLN A 104 7.24 -8.09 8.80
C GLN A 104 5.89 -8.39 8.14
N GLU A 105 4.79 -7.82 8.70
CA GLU A 105 3.46 -7.97 8.10
C GLU A 105 3.42 -7.33 6.70
N VAL A 106 2.73 -8.01 5.78
CA VAL A 106 2.57 -7.58 4.39
C VAL A 106 1.10 -7.34 4.10
N HIS A 107 0.80 -6.20 3.48
CA HIS A 107 -0.47 -5.91 2.80
C HIS A 107 -0.25 -5.94 1.29
N LEU A 108 -1.15 -6.55 0.55
CA LEU A 108 -1.04 -6.64 -0.90
C LEU A 108 -1.59 -5.37 -1.55
N SER A 109 -0.74 -4.74 -2.37
CA SER A 109 -1.12 -3.52 -3.09
C SER A 109 -2.18 -3.78 -4.16
N THR A 110 -3.04 -2.79 -4.40
CA THR A 110 -3.98 -2.77 -5.55
C THR A 110 -3.29 -3.00 -6.89
N GLN A 111 -2.01 -2.73 -6.99
CA GLN A 111 -1.21 -2.93 -8.21
C GLN A 111 -1.01 -4.39 -8.61
N LEU A 112 -1.35 -5.34 -7.75
CA LEU A 112 -1.43 -6.76 -8.08
C LEU A 112 -2.67 -7.10 -8.90
N ASN A 113 -3.61 -6.15 -9.02
CA ASN A 113 -4.83 -6.31 -9.81
C ASN A 113 -5.66 -7.53 -9.40
N ILE A 114 -5.77 -7.77 -8.09
CA ILE A 114 -6.54 -8.90 -7.57
C ILE A 114 -8.03 -8.61 -7.76
N SER A 115 -8.65 -9.31 -8.71
CA SER A 115 -10.01 -9.08 -9.18
C SER A 115 -10.92 -10.31 -9.10
N ASN A 116 -10.41 -11.42 -8.57
CA ASN A 116 -11.14 -12.67 -8.41
C ASN A 116 -10.56 -13.50 -7.26
N ALA A 117 -11.32 -14.48 -6.79
CA ALA A 117 -10.94 -15.31 -5.66
C ALA A 117 -9.72 -16.22 -5.95
N GLU A 118 -9.52 -16.66 -7.18
CA GLU A 118 -8.38 -17.52 -7.53
C GLU A 118 -7.05 -16.76 -7.41
N SER A 119 -7.00 -15.52 -7.93
CA SER A 119 -5.84 -14.65 -7.71
C SER A 119 -5.63 -14.37 -6.23
N LEU A 120 -6.71 -14.12 -5.49
CA LEU A 120 -6.68 -13.86 -4.06
C LEU A 120 -6.11 -15.06 -3.30
N LYS A 121 -6.54 -16.28 -3.58
CA LYS A 121 -6.04 -17.53 -2.96
C LYS A 121 -4.54 -17.69 -3.17
N PHE A 122 -4.05 -17.40 -4.40
CA PHE A 122 -2.63 -17.46 -4.69
C PHE A 122 -1.83 -16.48 -3.82
N TYR A 123 -2.31 -15.24 -3.70
CA TYR A 123 -1.60 -14.22 -2.94
C TYR A 123 -1.81 -14.30 -1.42
N ALA A 124 -2.85 -14.99 -0.94
CA ALA A 124 -3.13 -15.19 0.48
C ALA A 124 -1.95 -15.84 1.24
N GLN A 125 -1.09 -16.58 0.55
CA GLN A 125 0.12 -17.14 1.16
C GLN A 125 1.14 -16.08 1.64
N PHE A 126 1.03 -14.83 1.17
CA PHE A 126 1.99 -13.77 1.47
C PHE A 126 1.48 -12.73 2.47
N ALA A 127 0.18 -12.58 2.62
CA ALA A 127 -0.39 -11.46 3.37
C ALA A 127 -1.75 -11.79 3.99
N ASP A 128 -2.06 -11.08 5.08
CA ASP A 128 -3.35 -11.18 5.77
C ASP A 128 -4.36 -10.11 5.30
N VAL A 129 -3.89 -9.15 4.51
CA VAL A 129 -4.71 -8.05 3.96
C VAL A 129 -4.44 -7.88 2.47
N VAL A 130 -5.51 -7.78 1.70
CA VAL A 130 -5.48 -7.62 0.25
C VAL A 130 -6.24 -6.37 -0.16
N VAL A 131 -5.58 -5.46 -0.89
CA VAL A 131 -6.27 -4.36 -1.55
C VAL A 131 -6.77 -4.85 -2.90
N LEU A 132 -8.09 -4.92 -3.07
CA LEU A 132 -8.71 -5.37 -4.31
C LEU A 132 -8.52 -4.37 -5.46
N ALA A 133 -8.62 -4.88 -6.69
CA ALA A 133 -8.62 -4.06 -7.89
C ALA A 133 -9.75 -3.03 -7.85
N ARG A 134 -9.46 -1.80 -8.28
CA ARG A 134 -10.42 -0.68 -8.25
C ARG A 134 -11.52 -0.77 -9.31
N GLU A 135 -11.33 -1.63 -10.29
CA GLU A 135 -12.27 -1.89 -11.39
C GLU A 135 -13.47 -2.73 -10.96
N LEU A 136 -13.43 -3.33 -9.76
CA LEU A 136 -14.52 -4.15 -9.23
C LEU A 136 -15.71 -3.29 -8.79
N ASN A 137 -16.90 -3.74 -9.14
CA ASN A 137 -18.13 -3.23 -8.56
C ASN A 137 -18.43 -3.92 -7.20
N LEU A 138 -19.38 -3.39 -6.45
CA LEU A 138 -19.71 -3.90 -5.11
C LEU A 138 -20.22 -5.35 -5.13
N GLU A 139 -20.90 -5.80 -6.18
CA GLU A 139 -21.39 -7.18 -6.31
C GLU A 139 -20.20 -8.15 -6.46
N GLN A 140 -19.21 -7.78 -7.26
CA GLN A 140 -17.99 -8.57 -7.42
C GLN A 140 -17.17 -8.63 -6.12
N VAL A 141 -17.07 -7.51 -5.40
CA VAL A 141 -16.42 -7.47 -4.08
C VAL A 141 -17.17 -8.36 -3.08
N ALA A 142 -18.49 -8.30 -3.04
CA ALA A 142 -19.31 -9.14 -2.18
C ALA A 142 -19.13 -10.63 -2.50
N GLU A 143 -19.01 -11.00 -3.77
CA GLU A 143 -18.77 -12.38 -4.19
C GLU A 143 -17.40 -12.87 -3.74
N ILE A 144 -16.35 -12.06 -3.90
CA ILE A 144 -15.00 -12.40 -3.38
C ILE A 144 -15.04 -12.57 -1.86
N TYR A 145 -15.71 -11.67 -1.15
CA TYR A 145 -15.86 -11.76 0.31
C TYR A 145 -16.60 -13.02 0.73
N ARG A 146 -17.69 -13.37 0.03
CA ARG A 146 -18.43 -14.62 0.28
C ARG A 146 -17.53 -15.84 0.14
N GLN A 147 -16.70 -15.90 -0.91
CA GLN A 147 -15.77 -17.02 -1.11
C GLN A 147 -14.69 -17.08 -0.02
N ILE A 148 -14.18 -15.94 0.45
CA ILE A 148 -13.27 -15.91 1.58
C ILE A 148 -13.90 -16.58 2.82
N GLN A 149 -15.17 -16.28 3.09
CA GLN A 149 -15.90 -16.84 4.23
C GLN A 149 -16.17 -18.34 4.07
N GLU A 150 -16.71 -18.75 2.92
CA GLU A 150 -17.11 -20.14 2.67
C GLU A 150 -15.94 -21.11 2.56
N GLU A 151 -14.86 -20.69 1.93
CA GLU A 151 -13.66 -21.51 1.72
C GLU A 151 -12.62 -21.33 2.84
N HIS A 152 -12.89 -20.50 3.84
CA HIS A 152 -11.97 -20.20 4.94
C HIS A 152 -10.57 -19.79 4.44
N ILE A 153 -10.51 -18.86 3.48
CA ILE A 153 -9.25 -18.40 2.92
C ILE A 153 -8.51 -17.58 3.99
N CYS A 154 -7.37 -18.07 4.44
CA CYS A 154 -6.58 -17.47 5.50
C CYS A 154 -5.23 -16.94 4.97
N GLY A 155 -4.71 -15.93 5.62
CA GLY A 155 -3.35 -15.43 5.41
C GLY A 155 -2.30 -16.18 6.25
N PRO A 156 -1.05 -15.69 6.26
CA PRO A 156 0.05 -16.30 6.99
C PRO A 156 -0.13 -16.37 8.51
N SER A 157 -0.93 -15.49 9.10
CA SER A 157 -1.27 -15.53 10.52
C SER A 157 -2.19 -16.69 10.91
N GLY A 158 -2.82 -17.33 9.92
CA GLY A 158 -3.88 -18.32 10.13
C GLY A 158 -5.26 -17.70 10.34
N GLU A 159 -5.35 -16.37 10.41
CA GLU A 159 -6.61 -15.65 10.45
C GLU A 159 -7.20 -15.49 9.06
N GLN A 160 -8.53 -15.32 9.01
CA GLN A 160 -9.23 -15.12 7.76
C GLN A 160 -8.77 -13.84 7.06
N LEU A 161 -8.55 -13.94 5.76
CA LEU A 161 -8.05 -12.86 4.94
C LEU A 161 -8.99 -11.65 4.96
N ARG A 162 -8.43 -10.48 5.17
CA ARG A 162 -9.14 -9.20 5.17
C ARG A 162 -8.97 -8.51 3.81
N ILE A 163 -10.03 -7.84 3.37
CA ILE A 163 -9.99 -7.05 2.14
C ILE A 163 -10.02 -5.56 2.44
N GLU A 164 -9.25 -4.81 1.69
CA GLU A 164 -9.31 -3.36 1.61
C GLU A 164 -9.79 -2.94 0.22
N MET A 165 -10.49 -1.81 0.16
CA MET A 165 -10.92 -1.22 -1.11
C MET A 165 -10.85 0.31 -1.04
N PHE A 166 -10.61 0.94 -2.18
CA PHE A 166 -10.65 2.38 -2.27
C PHE A 166 -12.10 2.86 -2.25
N CYS A 167 -12.43 3.73 -1.30
CA CYS A 167 -13.77 4.34 -1.18
C CYS A 167 -13.80 5.81 -1.61
N HIS A 168 -12.64 6.47 -1.74
CA HIS A 168 -12.52 7.86 -2.14
C HIS A 168 -11.18 8.12 -2.83
N GLY A 169 -11.19 9.00 -3.82
CA GLY A 169 -10.00 9.43 -4.54
C GLY A 169 -10.32 9.76 -6.01
N ALA A 170 -9.35 10.36 -6.70
CA ALA A 170 -9.45 10.62 -8.13
C ALA A 170 -9.46 9.31 -8.93
N LEU A 171 -10.26 9.26 -9.99
CA LEU A 171 -10.24 8.17 -10.94
C LEU A 171 -8.86 8.05 -11.59
N CYS A 172 -8.35 6.84 -11.75
CA CYS A 172 -7.10 6.57 -12.43
C CYS A 172 -7.38 5.81 -13.73
N MET A 173 -6.90 6.32 -14.84
CA MET A 173 -7.04 5.68 -16.16
C MET A 173 -6.22 4.38 -16.28
N ALA A 174 -5.19 4.22 -15.46
CA ALA A 174 -4.36 3.02 -15.47
C ALA A 174 -5.02 1.87 -14.70
N VAL A 175 -4.95 0.68 -15.26
CA VAL A 175 -5.47 -0.56 -14.64
C VAL A 175 -4.88 -0.72 -13.24
N SER A 176 -5.75 -0.81 -12.24
CA SER A 176 -5.39 -0.96 -10.82
C SER A 176 -4.32 0.01 -10.32
N GLY A 177 -4.24 1.19 -10.91
CA GLY A 177 -3.31 2.23 -10.50
C GLY A 177 -1.85 2.05 -10.93
N LYS A 178 -1.56 1.13 -11.85
CA LYS A 178 -0.23 0.96 -12.46
C LYS A 178 0.09 2.07 -13.46
N CYS A 179 0.10 3.33 -13.00
CA CYS A 179 0.38 4.48 -13.84
C CYS A 179 1.86 4.83 -13.80
N TYR A 180 2.65 4.20 -14.66
CA TYR A 180 4.08 4.53 -14.81
C TYR A 180 4.32 5.93 -15.39
N LEU A 181 3.36 6.48 -16.11
CA LEU A 181 3.43 7.88 -16.54
C LEU A 181 3.48 8.82 -15.34
N SER A 182 2.67 8.58 -14.31
CA SER A 182 2.70 9.35 -13.07
C SER A 182 4.02 9.21 -12.30
N LEU A 183 4.71 8.08 -12.42
CA LEU A 183 6.04 7.88 -11.83
C LEU A 183 7.11 8.74 -12.52
N HIS A 184 6.98 8.99 -13.82
CA HIS A 184 7.92 9.77 -14.63
C HIS A 184 7.58 11.25 -14.72
N ALA A 185 6.31 11.62 -14.57
CA ALA A 185 5.88 13.02 -14.58
C ALA A 185 6.13 13.67 -13.22
N VAL A 186 6.40 14.97 -13.24
CA VAL A 186 6.88 15.77 -12.11
C VAL A 186 5.93 15.80 -10.90
N SER A 187 4.68 15.38 -11.07
CA SER A 187 3.70 15.34 -9.99
C SER A 187 2.56 14.38 -10.32
N TYR A 188 2.39 13.36 -9.52
CA TYR A 188 1.22 12.47 -9.54
C TYR A 188 -0.11 13.23 -9.36
N THR A 189 -0.10 14.25 -8.52
CA THR A 189 -1.26 15.11 -8.25
C THR A 189 -1.63 15.96 -9.45
N HIS A 190 -0.65 16.37 -10.23
CA HIS A 190 -0.85 17.27 -11.37
C HIS A 190 -1.52 16.57 -12.56
N LEU A 191 -1.11 15.34 -12.88
CA LEU A 191 -1.75 14.55 -13.94
C LEU A 191 -3.21 14.23 -13.61
N ARG A 192 -3.51 13.87 -12.38
CA ARG A 192 -4.90 13.59 -11.95
C ARG A 192 -5.78 14.83 -11.90
N ALA A 193 -5.23 15.99 -11.57
CA ALA A 193 -5.99 17.24 -11.60
C ALA A 193 -6.39 17.64 -13.02
N HIS A 194 -5.57 17.32 -14.02
CA HIS A 194 -5.91 17.55 -15.43
C HIS A 194 -6.95 16.55 -15.95
N GLU A 195 -6.90 15.29 -15.56
CA GLU A 195 -7.89 14.28 -15.94
C GLU A 195 -9.28 14.60 -15.39
N THR A 196 -9.38 15.10 -14.17
CA THR A 196 -10.65 15.50 -13.55
C THR A 196 -11.25 16.78 -14.15
N CYS A 197 -10.46 17.62 -14.78
CA CYS A 197 -10.93 18.84 -15.46
C CYS A 197 -11.40 18.58 -16.90
N ALA A 198 -11.02 17.47 -17.52
CA ALA A 198 -11.42 17.12 -18.88
C ALA A 198 -12.75 16.37 -18.96
N ASP A 199 -13.20 15.78 -17.84
CA ASP A 199 -14.41 14.97 -17.76
C ASP A 199 -15.62 15.71 -17.14
N LEU A 200 -15.47 17.01 -16.88
CA LEU A 200 -16.53 17.91 -16.40
C LEU A 200 -16.90 18.96 -17.46
#